data_62e654f96e9cdbf7675712c332e31393
#
_entry.id   62e654f96e9cdbf7675712c332e31393
#
_cell.length_a   1.000
_cell.length_b   1.000
_cell.length_c   1.000
_cell.angle_alpha   90.00
_cell.angle_beta   90.00
_cell.angle_gamma   90.00
#
_symmetry.space_group_name_H-M   'P 1'
#
loop_
_entity.id
_entity.type
_entity.pdbx_description
1 polymer ?
#
loop_
_entity_poly.entity_id
_entity_poly.type
_entity_poly.pdbx_seq_one_letter_code
_entity_poly.pdbx_strand_id
1 'polypeptide(L)'
;MGIAHLQAQTLFTIGNLYYQINADNVSVTLVGPVDIADVSGELIIPTTISYNGSDYPVTRIGKNAFISSGRLTGSLVIPNTVTSIGENAFLACSGLTELHLGNALDTIGPAAFYGCKGFTGALTIPNSVRAIETAAFYGCTGFTGSLTIGNGLKRVENAAFYKCSGFSSLDLGNAVTSIGTSAFWGCRGFSGSLTIPNSVSIIEPNAFNSCSGFTDTLTLGNSLESIGGMAFYHCSGFTGVVSLSTVPPVFSFDEVFEGFNCTTLTVLCHCIPAYQNSEWHDYFATIIENCNTITQLDEKMATVYPNPTSGPIRIEAENIEAISIYNMLGEKLFETSASGNSFEYDFSPHEVGGYIVKIQTKEGIVTKRVMVKDR
;
A
#
# COMPACT_ATOMS: atom_id res chain seq x y z
N MET A 1 43.71 19.86 -8.17
CA MET A 1 42.93 18.92 -9.01
C MET A 1 43.15 17.53 -8.42
N GLY A 2 42.25 17.06 -7.58
CA GLY A 2 42.27 15.71 -7.01
C GLY A 2 41.72 14.74 -8.03
N ILE A 3 42.57 13.86 -8.52
CA ILE A 3 42.19 12.70 -9.31
C ILE A 3 41.49 11.76 -8.33
N ALA A 4 40.16 11.68 -8.41
CA ALA A 4 39.42 10.60 -7.75
C ALA A 4 39.89 9.30 -8.38
N HIS A 5 40.72 8.54 -7.66
CA HIS A 5 40.98 7.16 -8.00
C HIS A 5 39.65 6.41 -7.91
N LEU A 6 39.06 6.09 -9.06
CA LEU A 6 38.13 4.96 -9.14
C LEU A 6 38.93 3.73 -8.70
N GLN A 7 38.87 3.36 -7.44
CA GLN A 7 39.33 2.04 -7.02
C GLN A 7 38.44 1.03 -7.75
N ALA A 8 39.08 0.16 -8.55
CA ALA A 8 38.40 -0.98 -9.18
C ALA A 8 37.76 -1.77 -8.03
N GLN A 9 36.43 -1.88 -8.03
CA GLN A 9 35.69 -2.65 -7.04
C GLN A 9 36.23 -4.08 -7.03
N THR A 10 36.73 -4.55 -5.90
CA THR A 10 37.35 -5.89 -5.83
C THR A 10 36.29 -6.96 -5.96
N LEU A 11 36.34 -7.72 -7.05
CA LEU A 11 35.53 -8.91 -7.30
C LEU A 11 36.31 -10.14 -6.84
N PHE A 12 35.66 -11.03 -6.09
CA PHE A 12 36.26 -12.25 -5.56
C PHE A 12 35.22 -13.36 -5.41
N THR A 13 35.66 -14.59 -5.15
CA THR A 13 34.80 -15.76 -5.00
C THR A 13 34.86 -16.34 -3.60
N ILE A 14 33.71 -16.78 -3.09
CA ILE A 14 33.61 -17.67 -1.92
C ILE A 14 32.68 -18.81 -2.31
N GLY A 15 33.20 -20.04 -2.23
CA GLY A 15 32.52 -21.18 -2.79
C GLY A 15 32.32 -21.02 -4.29
N ASN A 16 31.10 -21.19 -4.76
CA ASN A 16 30.70 -21.01 -6.16
C ASN A 16 29.97 -19.68 -6.45
N LEU A 17 30.13 -18.68 -5.55
CA LEU A 17 29.48 -17.37 -5.68
C LEU A 17 30.53 -16.25 -5.79
N TYR A 18 30.24 -15.29 -6.67
CA TYR A 18 30.97 -14.03 -6.80
C TYR A 18 30.42 -12.99 -5.85
N TYR A 19 31.34 -12.28 -5.20
CA TYR A 19 31.06 -11.11 -4.36
C TYR A 19 31.90 -9.93 -4.81
N GLN A 20 31.37 -8.73 -4.61
CA GLN A 20 32.04 -7.48 -4.91
C GLN A 20 32.03 -6.58 -3.68
N ILE A 21 33.19 -6.05 -3.27
CA ILE A 21 33.28 -5.06 -2.19
C ILE A 21 32.57 -3.79 -2.66
N ASN A 22 31.64 -3.29 -1.86
CA ASN A 22 30.90 -2.05 -2.14
C ASN A 22 31.82 -0.82 -1.99
N ALA A 23 31.36 0.32 -2.48
CA ALA A 23 32.09 1.59 -2.39
C ALA A 23 32.33 2.09 -0.95
N ASP A 24 31.59 1.55 0.03
CA ASP A 24 31.79 1.82 1.46
C ASP A 24 32.99 1.08 2.05
N ASN A 25 33.58 0.11 1.33
CA ASN A 25 34.66 -0.78 1.71
C ASN A 25 34.42 -1.62 2.98
N VAL A 26 33.18 -1.72 3.46
CA VAL A 26 32.80 -2.45 4.68
C VAL A 26 31.66 -3.42 4.47
N SER A 27 31.11 -3.49 3.26
CA SER A 27 30.02 -4.39 2.87
C SER A 27 30.24 -4.95 1.47
N VAL A 28 29.45 -5.97 1.10
CA VAL A 28 29.55 -6.62 -0.20
C VAL A 28 28.19 -6.74 -0.89
N THR A 29 28.26 -6.80 -2.22
CA THR A 29 27.19 -7.22 -3.12
C THR A 29 27.42 -8.68 -3.51
N LEU A 30 26.39 -9.53 -3.37
CA LEU A 30 26.35 -10.85 -4.00
C LEU A 30 26.07 -10.65 -5.48
N VAL A 31 27.06 -10.95 -6.33
CA VAL A 31 27.00 -10.67 -7.78
C VAL A 31 26.32 -11.81 -8.54
N GLY A 32 26.50 -13.05 -8.08
CA GLY A 32 25.92 -14.23 -8.68
C GLY A 32 26.82 -15.45 -8.63
N PRO A 33 26.47 -16.54 -9.31
CA PRO A 33 27.30 -17.76 -9.35
C PRO A 33 28.53 -17.59 -10.25
N VAL A 34 29.54 -18.40 -9.98
CA VAL A 34 30.74 -18.51 -10.83
C VAL A 34 30.37 -19.13 -12.17
N ASP A 35 29.53 -20.17 -12.17
CA ASP A 35 28.90 -20.75 -13.33
C ASP A 35 27.40 -20.92 -13.08
N ILE A 36 26.58 -20.33 -13.94
CA ILE A 36 25.13 -20.44 -13.83
C ILE A 36 24.63 -21.87 -14.07
N ALA A 37 25.38 -22.69 -14.79
CA ALA A 37 25.06 -24.07 -15.04
C ALA A 37 25.14 -24.95 -13.78
N ASP A 38 25.95 -24.56 -12.82
CA ASP A 38 26.15 -25.27 -11.54
C ASP A 38 25.14 -24.87 -10.46
N VAL A 39 24.30 -23.84 -10.75
CA VAL A 39 23.31 -23.36 -9.79
C VAL A 39 22.08 -24.22 -9.81
N SER A 40 21.92 -25.05 -8.77
CA SER A 40 20.75 -25.92 -8.59
C SER A 40 20.49 -26.18 -7.10
N GLY A 41 19.25 -26.54 -6.76
CA GLY A 41 18.85 -26.80 -5.39
C GLY A 41 18.57 -25.50 -4.60
N GLU A 42 18.74 -25.58 -3.30
CA GLU A 42 18.47 -24.45 -2.39
C GLU A 42 19.57 -23.39 -2.47
N LEU A 43 19.17 -22.11 -2.57
CA LEU A 43 20.09 -20.97 -2.49
C LEU A 43 20.11 -20.40 -1.07
N ILE A 44 21.27 -20.51 -0.42
CA ILE A 44 21.51 -19.88 0.86
C ILE A 44 22.30 -18.58 0.63
N ILE A 45 21.68 -17.45 0.95
CA ILE A 45 22.33 -16.12 0.94
C ILE A 45 22.89 -15.87 2.36
N PRO A 46 24.22 -15.79 2.53
CA PRO A 46 24.80 -15.55 3.85
C PRO A 46 24.55 -14.11 4.30
N THR A 47 24.41 -13.89 5.61
CA THR A 47 24.34 -12.55 6.18
C THR A 47 25.70 -11.84 6.15
N THR A 48 26.79 -12.61 6.27
CA THR A 48 28.17 -12.12 6.34
C THR A 48 29.08 -13.13 5.64
N ILE A 49 30.12 -12.63 5.00
CA ILE A 49 31.19 -13.44 4.41
C ILE A 49 32.55 -12.94 4.93
N SER A 50 33.54 -13.86 5.02
CA SER A 50 34.91 -13.51 5.44
C SER A 50 35.86 -13.51 4.22
N TYR A 51 36.56 -12.43 4.00
CA TYR A 51 37.55 -12.28 2.92
C TYR A 51 38.78 -11.54 3.40
N ASN A 52 39.98 -12.11 3.15
CA ASN A 52 41.28 -11.54 3.58
C ASN A 52 41.35 -11.14 5.07
N GLY A 53 40.74 -11.94 5.96
CA GLY A 53 40.77 -11.70 7.39
C GLY A 53 39.78 -10.64 7.90
N SER A 54 38.92 -10.14 7.06
CA SER A 54 37.84 -9.20 7.41
C SER A 54 36.47 -9.80 7.09
N ASP A 55 35.48 -9.48 7.93
CA ASP A 55 34.10 -9.88 7.77
C ASP A 55 33.29 -8.76 7.09
N TYR A 56 32.54 -9.14 6.06
CA TYR A 56 31.73 -8.22 5.28
C TYR A 56 30.26 -8.66 5.30
N PRO A 57 29.32 -7.84 5.78
CA PRO A 57 27.89 -8.12 5.61
C PRO A 57 27.50 -8.08 4.14
N VAL A 58 26.65 -9.03 3.73
CA VAL A 58 26.03 -9.03 2.40
C VAL A 58 24.84 -8.06 2.45
N THR A 59 25.00 -6.90 1.83
CA THR A 59 23.98 -5.84 1.88
C THR A 59 23.22 -5.65 0.58
N ARG A 60 23.67 -6.27 -0.52
CA ARG A 60 23.02 -6.17 -1.83
C ARG A 60 23.05 -7.49 -2.57
N ILE A 61 22.00 -7.73 -3.37
CA ILE A 61 21.99 -8.75 -4.43
C ILE A 61 22.11 -8.00 -5.75
N GLY A 62 23.10 -8.37 -6.56
CA GLY A 62 23.50 -7.65 -7.75
C GLY A 62 22.49 -7.76 -8.89
N LYS A 63 22.65 -6.88 -9.90
CA LYS A 63 21.94 -6.96 -11.17
C LYS A 63 22.22 -8.29 -11.87
N ASN A 64 21.17 -8.96 -12.37
CA ASN A 64 21.21 -10.25 -13.06
C ASN A 64 21.81 -11.40 -12.24
N ALA A 65 21.93 -11.28 -10.91
CA ALA A 65 22.70 -12.21 -10.08
C ALA A 65 22.34 -13.69 -10.33
N PHE A 66 21.07 -14.02 -10.43
CA PHE A 66 20.58 -15.39 -10.66
C PHE A 66 19.60 -15.45 -11.83
N ILE A 67 19.80 -14.58 -12.83
CA ILE A 67 18.92 -14.52 -14.01
C ILE A 67 18.79 -15.90 -14.66
N SER A 68 17.54 -16.34 -14.92
CA SER A 68 17.20 -17.62 -15.57
C SER A 68 17.72 -18.87 -14.84
N SER A 69 18.03 -18.78 -13.56
CA SER A 69 18.43 -19.92 -12.73
C SER A 69 17.21 -20.77 -12.32
N GLY A 70 16.49 -21.31 -13.32
CA GLY A 70 15.26 -22.10 -13.13
C GLY A 70 15.48 -23.43 -12.41
N ARG A 71 16.72 -23.86 -12.19
CA ARG A 71 17.11 -25.06 -11.43
C ARG A 71 17.28 -24.79 -9.93
N LEU A 72 17.25 -23.54 -9.50
CA LEU A 72 17.10 -23.17 -8.10
C LEU A 72 15.73 -23.65 -7.60
N THR A 73 15.70 -24.28 -6.44
CA THR A 73 14.49 -24.83 -5.83
C THR A 73 14.41 -24.48 -4.36
N GLY A 74 13.26 -24.76 -3.72
CA GLY A 74 13.08 -24.49 -2.30
C GLY A 74 12.78 -23.04 -1.98
N SER A 75 12.96 -22.67 -0.73
CA SER A 75 12.65 -21.36 -0.20
C SER A 75 13.79 -20.36 -0.47
N LEU A 76 13.47 -19.18 -0.98
CA LEU A 76 14.41 -18.06 -1.05
C LEU A 76 14.22 -17.15 0.15
N VAL A 77 15.24 -17.11 1.01
CA VAL A 77 15.28 -16.21 2.17
C VAL A 77 16.23 -15.05 1.87
N ILE A 78 15.70 -13.85 1.82
CA ILE A 78 16.49 -12.60 1.75
C ILE A 78 16.84 -12.19 3.17
N PRO A 79 18.15 -12.20 3.57
CA PRO A 79 18.56 -11.87 4.92
C PRO A 79 18.24 -10.43 5.34
N ASN A 80 18.15 -10.19 6.65
CA ASN A 80 17.94 -8.85 7.20
C ASN A 80 19.15 -7.90 7.03
N THR A 81 20.28 -8.37 6.52
CA THR A 81 21.41 -7.51 6.14
C THR A 81 21.25 -6.92 4.74
N VAL A 82 20.43 -7.55 3.89
CA VAL A 82 20.22 -7.11 2.51
C VAL A 82 19.25 -5.93 2.47
N THR A 83 19.73 -4.82 1.91
CA THR A 83 18.94 -3.59 1.74
C THR A 83 18.43 -3.40 0.32
N SER A 84 19.02 -4.06 -0.69
CA SER A 84 18.57 -3.94 -2.07
C SER A 84 18.74 -5.21 -2.88
N ILE A 85 17.75 -5.46 -3.75
CA ILE A 85 17.77 -6.51 -4.78
C ILE A 85 17.84 -5.82 -6.13
N GLY A 86 18.85 -6.16 -6.92
CA GLY A 86 19.13 -5.51 -8.21
C GLY A 86 18.14 -5.90 -9.32
N GLU A 87 18.23 -5.16 -10.43
CA GLU A 87 17.49 -5.42 -11.66
C GLU A 87 17.69 -6.87 -12.14
N ASN A 88 16.60 -7.58 -12.48
CA ASN A 88 16.58 -8.96 -12.96
C ASN A 88 17.26 -9.98 -12.04
N ALA A 89 17.48 -9.68 -10.77
CA ALA A 89 18.32 -10.51 -9.88
C ALA A 89 17.88 -11.97 -9.83
N PHE A 90 16.59 -12.26 -9.88
CA PHE A 90 16.00 -13.60 -9.90
C PHE A 90 15.02 -13.78 -11.08
N LEU A 91 15.22 -13.02 -12.19
CA LEU A 91 14.35 -13.14 -13.34
C LEU A 91 14.28 -14.61 -13.82
N ALA A 92 13.06 -15.13 -14.00
CA ALA A 92 12.76 -16.49 -14.44
C ALA A 92 13.31 -17.63 -13.55
N CYS A 93 13.55 -17.39 -12.27
CA CYS A 93 13.86 -18.43 -11.28
C CYS A 93 12.60 -19.23 -10.94
N SER A 94 12.07 -19.98 -11.89
CA SER A 94 10.75 -20.64 -11.79
C SER A 94 10.69 -21.84 -10.87
N GLY A 95 11.82 -22.36 -10.40
CA GLY A 95 11.88 -23.49 -9.47
C GLY A 95 11.83 -23.08 -7.98
N LEU A 96 11.99 -21.81 -7.64
CA LEU A 96 11.84 -21.31 -6.27
C LEU A 96 10.38 -21.40 -5.84
N THR A 97 10.13 -21.87 -4.60
CA THR A 97 8.78 -22.19 -4.12
C THR A 97 8.22 -21.26 -3.06
N GLU A 98 9.09 -20.60 -2.29
CA GLU A 98 8.71 -19.64 -1.26
C GLU A 98 9.62 -18.41 -1.32
N LEU A 99 9.12 -17.26 -0.91
CA LEU A 99 9.88 -16.02 -0.84
C LEU A 99 9.69 -15.36 0.53
N HIS A 100 10.79 -15.20 1.25
CA HIS A 100 10.85 -14.47 2.52
C HIS A 100 11.73 -13.23 2.37
N LEU A 101 11.14 -12.05 2.53
CA LEU A 101 11.85 -10.77 2.41
C LEU A 101 12.32 -10.29 3.78
N GLY A 102 13.60 -9.92 3.88
CA GLY A 102 14.19 -9.38 5.10
C GLY A 102 13.65 -8.01 5.49
N ASN A 103 13.60 -7.73 6.80
CA ASN A 103 13.02 -6.49 7.36
C ASN A 103 13.90 -5.24 7.20
N ALA A 104 15.10 -5.36 6.64
CA ALA A 104 15.95 -4.22 6.27
C ALA A 104 15.90 -3.89 4.77
N LEU A 105 15.15 -4.66 3.99
CA LEU A 105 15.04 -4.46 2.55
C LEU A 105 14.35 -3.12 2.26
N ASP A 106 15.02 -2.26 1.49
CA ASP A 106 14.57 -0.93 1.09
C ASP A 106 14.07 -0.91 -0.35
N THR A 107 14.79 -1.62 -1.24
CA THR A 107 14.51 -1.55 -2.69
C THR A 107 14.47 -2.93 -3.33
N ILE A 108 13.43 -3.19 -4.13
CA ILE A 108 13.31 -4.32 -5.05
C ILE A 108 13.37 -3.75 -6.48
N GLY A 109 14.44 -4.05 -7.18
CA GLY A 109 14.75 -3.48 -8.50
C GLY A 109 13.83 -3.94 -9.63
N PRO A 110 13.98 -3.33 -10.83
CA PRO A 110 13.15 -3.66 -11.99
C PRO A 110 13.24 -5.14 -12.35
N ALA A 111 12.11 -5.77 -12.61
CA ALA A 111 11.99 -7.18 -12.98
C ALA A 111 12.74 -8.17 -12.06
N ALA A 112 13.01 -7.79 -10.79
CA ALA A 112 13.84 -8.58 -9.86
C ALA A 112 13.35 -10.04 -9.72
N PHE A 113 12.04 -10.27 -9.73
CA PHE A 113 11.40 -11.58 -9.65
C PHE A 113 10.50 -11.87 -10.85
N TYR A 114 10.74 -11.20 -12.00
CA TYR A 114 9.94 -11.41 -13.20
C TYR A 114 9.85 -12.90 -13.57
N GLY A 115 8.64 -13.43 -13.69
CA GLY A 115 8.41 -14.81 -14.14
C GLY A 115 8.81 -15.89 -13.13
N CYS A 116 8.99 -15.59 -11.86
CA CYS A 116 9.18 -16.58 -10.80
C CYS A 116 7.84 -17.30 -10.51
N LYS A 117 7.47 -18.20 -11.41
CA LYS A 117 6.15 -18.87 -11.40
C LYS A 117 5.98 -19.92 -10.30
N GLY A 118 7.09 -20.37 -9.71
CA GLY A 118 7.10 -21.43 -8.69
C GLY A 118 6.73 -20.94 -7.29
N PHE A 119 6.82 -19.63 -7.00
CA PHE A 119 6.45 -19.10 -5.69
C PHE A 119 5.00 -19.43 -5.35
N THR A 120 4.77 -19.91 -4.12
CA THR A 120 3.46 -20.26 -3.56
C THR A 120 3.19 -19.48 -2.27
N GLY A 121 1.98 -19.63 -1.72
CA GLY A 121 1.61 -19.00 -0.45
C GLY A 121 1.37 -17.49 -0.57
N ALA A 122 1.52 -16.78 0.54
CA ALA A 122 1.32 -15.34 0.64
C ALA A 122 2.64 -14.57 0.41
N LEU A 123 2.52 -13.33 -0.04
CA LEU A 123 3.65 -12.39 -0.11
C LEU A 123 3.38 -11.18 0.77
N THR A 124 4.25 -10.94 1.75
CA THR A 124 4.24 -9.72 2.56
C THR A 124 5.43 -8.86 2.18
N ILE A 125 5.16 -7.66 1.71
CA ILE A 125 6.16 -6.62 1.49
C ILE A 125 6.44 -5.94 2.83
N PRO A 126 7.68 -5.98 3.37
CA PRO A 126 8.01 -5.38 4.65
C PRO A 126 7.79 -3.85 4.69
N ASN A 127 7.54 -3.31 5.88
CA ASN A 127 7.42 -1.86 6.09
C ASN A 127 8.70 -1.08 5.77
N SER A 128 9.85 -1.73 5.68
CA SER A 128 11.13 -1.13 5.29
C SER A 128 11.20 -0.81 3.80
N VAL A 129 10.45 -1.54 2.96
CA VAL A 129 10.51 -1.39 1.49
C VAL A 129 9.88 -0.07 1.07
N ARG A 130 10.69 0.77 0.43
CA ARG A 130 10.29 2.09 -0.10
C ARG A 130 10.09 2.10 -1.60
N ALA A 131 10.71 1.15 -2.31
CA ALA A 131 10.57 1.03 -3.76
C ALA A 131 10.40 -0.43 -4.19
N ILE A 132 9.37 -0.68 -4.98
CA ILE A 132 9.20 -1.88 -5.80
C ILE A 132 9.14 -1.36 -7.23
N GLU A 133 10.20 -1.59 -7.98
CA GLU A 133 10.37 -1.01 -9.31
C GLU A 133 9.51 -1.72 -10.38
N THR A 134 9.53 -1.16 -11.59
CA THR A 134 8.74 -1.64 -12.72
C THR A 134 8.88 -3.15 -12.93
N ALA A 135 7.74 -3.85 -13.08
CA ALA A 135 7.62 -5.27 -13.38
C ALA A 135 8.32 -6.22 -12.38
N ALA A 136 8.61 -5.75 -11.15
CA ALA A 136 9.41 -6.52 -10.18
C ALA A 136 8.87 -7.94 -9.92
N PHE A 137 7.55 -8.14 -9.88
CA PHE A 137 6.90 -9.45 -9.71
C PHE A 137 6.04 -9.84 -10.93
N TYR A 138 6.31 -9.28 -12.11
CA TYR A 138 5.54 -9.58 -13.32
C TYR A 138 5.43 -11.10 -13.56
N GLY A 139 4.22 -11.60 -13.70
CA GLY A 139 3.96 -13.00 -14.05
C GLY A 139 4.33 -14.03 -12.99
N CYS A 140 4.43 -13.65 -11.72
CA CYS A 140 4.55 -14.57 -10.59
C CYS A 140 3.20 -15.26 -10.31
N THR A 141 2.81 -16.20 -11.17
CA THR A 141 1.46 -16.76 -11.20
C THR A 141 1.19 -17.78 -10.10
N GLY A 142 2.22 -18.29 -9.43
CA GLY A 142 2.10 -19.39 -8.48
C GLY A 142 1.71 -18.98 -7.06
N PHE A 143 1.82 -17.72 -6.67
CA PHE A 143 1.33 -17.27 -5.36
C PHE A 143 -0.15 -17.59 -5.17
N THR A 144 -0.53 -18.13 -4.00
CA THR A 144 -1.90 -18.59 -3.72
C THR A 144 -2.54 -17.93 -2.49
N GLY A 145 -1.75 -17.19 -1.72
CA GLY A 145 -2.21 -16.49 -0.51
C GLY A 145 -2.49 -15.02 -0.74
N SER A 146 -2.46 -14.23 0.34
CA SER A 146 -2.62 -12.78 0.29
C SER A 146 -1.36 -12.07 -0.22
N LEU A 147 -1.58 -10.94 -0.89
CA LEU A 147 -0.55 -9.93 -1.11
C LEU A 147 -0.80 -8.77 -0.13
N THR A 148 0.17 -8.52 0.75
CA THR A 148 0.12 -7.42 1.73
C THR A 148 1.24 -6.43 1.46
N ILE A 149 0.90 -5.16 1.24
CA ILE A 149 1.85 -4.07 0.99
C ILE A 149 2.15 -3.34 2.30
N GLY A 150 3.43 -3.32 2.69
CA GLY A 150 3.88 -2.60 3.88
C GLY A 150 3.80 -1.08 3.76
N ASN A 151 3.79 -0.40 4.91
CA ASN A 151 3.57 1.06 4.99
C ASN A 151 4.80 1.92 4.59
N GLY A 152 5.91 1.31 4.16
CA GLY A 152 7.05 2.05 3.57
C GLY A 152 6.79 2.50 2.14
N LEU A 153 6.03 1.73 1.38
CA LEU A 153 5.82 1.95 -0.05
C LEU A 153 4.83 3.09 -0.30
N LYS A 154 5.23 4.08 -1.10
CA LYS A 154 4.38 5.22 -1.49
C LYS A 154 3.74 5.04 -2.85
N ARG A 155 4.35 4.28 -3.73
CA ARG A 155 3.86 4.01 -5.07
C ARG A 155 4.01 2.54 -5.42
N VAL A 156 2.98 1.93 -5.96
CA VAL A 156 3.09 0.66 -6.65
C VAL A 156 3.43 0.97 -8.11
N GLU A 157 4.64 0.61 -8.54
CA GLU A 157 5.13 0.97 -9.87
C GLU A 157 4.46 0.20 -11.02
N ASN A 158 4.75 0.65 -12.25
CA ASN A 158 4.13 0.12 -13.46
C ASN A 158 4.37 -1.39 -13.59
N ALA A 159 3.31 -2.13 -13.85
CA ALA A 159 3.30 -3.59 -14.03
C ALA A 159 3.96 -4.39 -12.88
N ALA A 160 4.12 -3.79 -11.67
CA ALA A 160 4.84 -4.42 -10.56
C ALA A 160 4.32 -5.84 -10.24
N PHE A 161 3.00 -6.06 -10.30
CA PHE A 161 2.34 -7.34 -10.06
C PHE A 161 1.49 -7.79 -11.26
N TYR A 162 1.87 -7.37 -12.48
CA TYR A 162 1.17 -7.73 -13.72
C TYR A 162 1.04 -9.25 -13.86
N LYS A 163 -0.19 -9.74 -14.08
CA LYS A 163 -0.52 -11.20 -14.19
C LYS A 163 -0.08 -12.07 -13.00
N CYS A 164 0.01 -11.52 -11.80
CA CYS A 164 0.11 -12.34 -10.58
C CYS A 164 -1.25 -12.97 -10.26
N SER A 165 -1.68 -13.91 -11.12
CA SER A 165 -3.06 -14.38 -11.17
C SER A 165 -3.45 -15.34 -10.05
N GLY A 166 -2.53 -15.75 -9.20
CA GLY A 166 -2.81 -16.74 -8.15
C GLY A 166 -3.07 -16.13 -6.76
N PHE A 167 -2.73 -14.86 -6.51
CA PHE A 167 -3.05 -14.21 -5.23
C PHE A 167 -4.55 -14.22 -4.96
N SER A 168 -4.94 -14.54 -3.72
CA SER A 168 -6.35 -14.64 -3.31
C SER A 168 -6.94 -13.34 -2.75
N SER A 169 -6.11 -12.44 -2.21
CA SER A 169 -6.54 -11.14 -1.68
C SER A 169 -5.43 -10.10 -1.76
N LEU A 170 -5.82 -8.81 -1.73
CA LEU A 170 -4.91 -7.67 -1.78
C LEU A 170 -5.18 -6.73 -0.60
N ASP A 171 -4.12 -6.44 0.15
CA ASP A 171 -4.07 -5.36 1.13
C ASP A 171 -3.01 -4.34 0.69
N LEU A 172 -3.45 -3.13 0.36
CA LEU A 172 -2.59 -2.03 -0.10
C LEU A 172 -1.94 -1.24 1.04
N GLY A 173 -2.25 -1.59 2.31
CA GLY A 173 -1.83 -0.80 3.46
C GLY A 173 -2.40 0.63 3.45
N ASN A 174 -1.82 1.52 4.25
CA ASN A 174 -2.33 2.89 4.42
C ASN A 174 -1.34 3.98 3.96
N ALA A 175 -0.27 3.62 3.28
CA ALA A 175 0.79 4.55 2.90
C ALA A 175 0.90 4.79 1.39
N VAL A 176 0.32 3.91 0.57
CA VAL A 176 0.34 4.03 -0.89
C VAL A 176 -0.47 5.26 -1.31
N THR A 177 0.16 6.13 -2.09
CA THR A 177 -0.45 7.36 -2.61
C THR A 177 -0.83 7.26 -4.09
N SER A 178 -0.21 6.33 -4.84
CA SER A 178 -0.53 6.12 -6.25
C SER A 178 -0.31 4.67 -6.68
N ILE A 179 -1.14 4.23 -7.64
CA ILE A 179 -1.08 2.89 -8.23
C ILE A 179 -0.77 3.04 -9.71
N GLY A 180 0.37 2.50 -10.13
CA GLY A 180 0.95 2.69 -11.46
C GLY A 180 0.22 1.94 -12.58
N THR A 181 0.58 2.29 -13.80
CA THR A 181 0.00 1.70 -15.02
C THR A 181 0.13 0.18 -15.02
N SER A 182 -1.00 -0.52 -15.20
CA SER A 182 -1.06 -1.99 -15.26
C SER A 182 -0.50 -2.70 -14.02
N ALA A 183 -0.40 -2.03 -12.87
CA ALA A 183 0.27 -2.57 -11.68
C ALA A 183 -0.27 -3.95 -11.27
N PHE A 184 -1.57 -4.17 -11.36
CA PHE A 184 -2.26 -5.42 -11.04
C PHE A 184 -3.03 -6.01 -12.23
N TRP A 185 -2.70 -5.62 -13.47
CA TRP A 185 -3.40 -6.15 -14.64
C TRP A 185 -3.44 -7.68 -14.64
N GLY A 186 -4.63 -8.25 -14.78
CA GLY A 186 -4.81 -9.69 -14.91
C GLY A 186 -4.57 -10.51 -13.64
N CYS A 187 -4.59 -9.88 -12.47
CA CYS A 187 -4.57 -10.55 -11.17
C CYS A 187 -5.95 -11.17 -10.89
N ARG A 188 -6.29 -12.24 -11.62
CA ARG A 188 -7.64 -12.85 -11.65
C ARG A 188 -7.98 -13.66 -10.42
N GLY A 189 -7.00 -14.01 -9.59
CA GLY A 189 -7.20 -14.82 -8.39
C GLY A 189 -7.70 -14.03 -7.19
N PHE A 190 -7.58 -12.70 -7.18
CA PHE A 190 -8.14 -11.88 -6.11
C PHE A 190 -9.64 -12.15 -5.97
N SER A 191 -10.12 -12.27 -4.72
CA SER A 191 -11.51 -12.53 -4.37
C SER A 191 -11.98 -11.59 -3.27
N GLY A 192 -13.30 -11.55 -3.02
CA GLY A 192 -13.90 -10.66 -2.03
C GLY A 192 -13.89 -9.20 -2.47
N SER A 193 -13.76 -8.30 -1.50
CA SER A 193 -13.77 -6.84 -1.70
C SER A 193 -12.39 -6.31 -2.05
N LEU A 194 -12.36 -5.16 -2.74
CA LEU A 194 -11.16 -4.34 -2.88
C LEU A 194 -11.39 -2.99 -2.20
N THR A 195 -10.50 -2.61 -1.31
CA THR A 195 -10.46 -1.26 -0.73
C THR A 195 -9.26 -0.50 -1.25
N ILE A 196 -9.50 0.60 -1.94
CA ILE A 196 -8.49 1.60 -2.25
C ILE A 196 -8.38 2.53 -1.04
N PRO A 197 -7.21 2.59 -0.37
CA PRO A 197 -7.05 3.36 0.86
C PRO A 197 -7.26 4.87 0.66
N ASN A 198 -7.59 5.56 1.74
CA ASN A 198 -7.72 7.02 1.74
C ASN A 198 -6.41 7.78 1.40
N SER A 199 -5.27 7.11 1.45
CA SER A 199 -3.98 7.69 1.05
C SER A 199 -3.79 7.77 -0.47
N VAL A 200 -4.55 6.98 -1.26
CA VAL A 200 -4.40 6.93 -2.72
C VAL A 200 -5.13 8.10 -3.35
N SER A 201 -4.38 8.91 -4.12
CA SER A 201 -4.92 10.03 -4.89
C SER A 201 -5.04 9.71 -6.39
N ILE A 202 -4.24 8.79 -6.90
CA ILE A 202 -4.18 8.48 -8.34
C ILE A 202 -4.17 6.97 -8.57
N ILE A 203 -5.06 6.50 -9.45
CA ILE A 203 -5.02 5.18 -10.06
C ILE A 203 -4.72 5.38 -11.54
N GLU A 204 -3.59 4.85 -12.03
CA GLU A 204 -3.15 5.02 -13.41
C GLU A 204 -3.86 4.05 -14.38
N PRO A 205 -3.71 4.25 -15.72
CA PRO A 205 -4.39 3.42 -16.72
C PRO A 205 -4.13 1.92 -16.52
N ASN A 206 -5.19 1.12 -16.71
CA ASN A 206 -5.17 -0.35 -16.64
C ASN A 206 -4.74 -0.93 -15.27
N ALA A 207 -4.68 -0.16 -14.21
CA ALA A 207 -4.09 -0.60 -12.94
C ALA A 207 -4.66 -1.93 -12.42
N PHE A 208 -5.97 -2.14 -12.52
CA PHE A 208 -6.69 -3.38 -12.14
C PHE A 208 -7.40 -4.04 -13.32
N ASN A 209 -7.03 -3.71 -14.57
CA ASN A 209 -7.67 -4.29 -15.73
C ASN A 209 -7.70 -5.83 -15.65
N SER A 210 -8.85 -6.43 -15.95
CA SER A 210 -9.07 -7.88 -15.93
C SER A 210 -8.84 -8.56 -14.58
N CYS A 211 -9.01 -7.85 -13.46
CA CYS A 211 -9.07 -8.41 -12.12
C CYS A 211 -10.47 -8.98 -11.85
N SER A 212 -10.89 -9.97 -12.65
CA SER A 212 -12.27 -10.49 -12.68
C SER A 212 -12.66 -11.35 -11.49
N GLY A 213 -11.72 -11.69 -10.63
CA GLY A 213 -11.97 -12.59 -9.49
C GLY A 213 -12.52 -11.90 -8.23
N PHE A 214 -12.46 -10.56 -8.14
CA PHE A 214 -13.17 -9.85 -7.07
C PHE A 214 -14.67 -10.13 -7.15
N THR A 215 -15.31 -10.44 -6.02
CA THR A 215 -16.72 -10.93 -5.98
C THR A 215 -17.62 -10.10 -5.10
N ASP A 216 -17.14 -8.99 -4.55
CA ASP A 216 -17.85 -8.18 -3.56
C ASP A 216 -17.70 -6.68 -3.90
N THR A 217 -17.56 -5.81 -2.94
CA THR A 217 -17.59 -4.36 -3.10
C THR A 217 -16.21 -3.78 -3.44
N LEU A 218 -16.17 -2.87 -4.42
CA LEU A 218 -15.06 -1.94 -4.63
C LEU A 218 -15.30 -0.68 -3.80
N THR A 219 -14.43 -0.41 -2.82
CA THR A 219 -14.47 0.83 -2.03
C THR A 219 -13.33 1.75 -2.47
N LEU A 220 -13.65 2.97 -2.86
CA LEU A 220 -12.70 4.01 -3.27
C LEU A 220 -12.53 5.01 -2.15
N GLY A 221 -11.28 5.24 -1.73
CA GLY A 221 -10.91 6.15 -0.65
C GLY A 221 -11.26 7.61 -0.93
N ASN A 222 -11.34 8.40 0.12
CA ASN A 222 -11.82 9.78 0.07
C ASN A 222 -10.84 10.79 -0.55
N SER A 223 -9.57 10.45 -0.68
CA SER A 223 -8.54 11.31 -1.29
C SER A 223 -8.32 11.02 -2.77
N LEU A 224 -9.11 10.11 -3.37
CA LEU A 224 -8.95 9.76 -4.77
C LEU A 224 -9.38 10.92 -5.66
N GLU A 225 -8.45 11.40 -6.50
CA GLU A 225 -8.62 12.55 -7.39
C GLU A 225 -8.84 12.11 -8.83
N SER A 226 -8.14 11.06 -9.28
CA SER A 226 -8.23 10.61 -10.66
C SER A 226 -8.11 9.10 -10.83
N ILE A 227 -8.81 8.58 -11.85
CA ILE A 227 -8.78 7.19 -12.28
C ILE A 227 -8.44 7.15 -13.76
N GLY A 228 -7.39 6.41 -14.10
CA GLY A 228 -6.91 6.23 -15.47
C GLY A 228 -7.84 5.37 -16.32
N GLY A 229 -7.78 5.55 -17.63
CA GLY A 229 -8.58 4.76 -18.58
C GLY A 229 -8.38 3.26 -18.39
N MET A 230 -9.46 2.50 -18.52
CA MET A 230 -9.50 1.04 -18.36
C MET A 230 -8.99 0.55 -16.98
N ALA A 231 -8.92 1.42 -15.95
CA ALA A 231 -8.34 1.04 -14.67
C ALA A 231 -9.02 -0.18 -14.04
N PHE A 232 -10.33 -0.31 -14.20
CA PHE A 232 -11.14 -1.43 -13.73
C PHE A 232 -11.84 -2.18 -14.89
N TYR A 233 -11.31 -2.05 -16.11
CA TYR A 233 -11.86 -2.72 -17.30
C TYR A 233 -11.94 -4.25 -17.07
N HIS A 234 -13.10 -4.85 -17.40
CA HIS A 234 -13.35 -6.29 -17.20
C HIS A 234 -13.19 -6.80 -15.74
N CYS A 235 -13.39 -5.94 -14.75
CA CYS A 235 -13.55 -6.37 -13.35
C CYS A 235 -14.98 -6.80 -13.07
N SER A 236 -15.47 -7.83 -13.79
CA SER A 236 -16.88 -8.22 -13.87
C SER A 236 -17.46 -8.83 -12.60
N GLY A 237 -16.64 -9.16 -11.61
CA GLY A 237 -17.11 -9.83 -10.40
C GLY A 237 -17.59 -8.90 -9.29
N PHE A 238 -17.27 -7.60 -9.35
CA PHE A 238 -17.75 -6.65 -8.34
C PHE A 238 -19.29 -6.53 -8.36
N THR A 239 -19.88 -6.52 -7.15
CA THR A 239 -21.33 -6.42 -6.93
C THR A 239 -21.78 -5.03 -6.49
N GLY A 240 -20.85 -4.18 -6.06
CA GLY A 240 -21.11 -2.81 -5.64
C GLY A 240 -19.88 -1.92 -5.78
N VAL A 241 -20.10 -0.62 -5.96
CA VAL A 241 -19.06 0.40 -5.91
C VAL A 241 -19.46 1.43 -4.86
N VAL A 242 -18.51 1.75 -3.96
CA VAL A 242 -18.66 2.79 -2.95
C VAL A 242 -17.59 3.83 -3.18
N SER A 243 -17.96 5.08 -3.34
CA SER A 243 -17.02 6.20 -3.35
C SER A 243 -17.13 7.00 -2.07
N LEU A 244 -16.00 7.14 -1.36
CA LEU A 244 -15.90 7.93 -0.14
C LEU A 244 -15.44 9.37 -0.41
N SER A 245 -15.26 9.76 -1.67
CA SER A 245 -14.93 11.13 -2.04
C SER A 245 -16.18 12.00 -2.12
N THR A 246 -16.13 13.21 -1.59
CA THR A 246 -17.19 14.22 -1.74
C THR A 246 -17.18 14.88 -3.10
N VAL A 247 -16.04 14.84 -3.80
CA VAL A 247 -15.89 15.32 -5.18
C VAL A 247 -15.63 14.10 -6.06
N PRO A 248 -16.42 13.87 -7.13
CA PRO A 248 -16.19 12.74 -8.01
C PRO A 248 -14.76 12.73 -8.56
N PRO A 249 -14.00 11.64 -8.40
CA PRO A 249 -12.72 11.47 -9.10
C PRO A 249 -12.91 11.62 -10.61
N VAL A 250 -11.98 12.33 -11.27
CA VAL A 250 -12.03 12.51 -12.73
C VAL A 250 -11.47 11.30 -13.46
N PHE A 251 -12.02 11.00 -14.63
CA PHE A 251 -11.49 9.95 -15.51
C PHE A 251 -10.53 10.57 -16.52
N SER A 252 -9.32 9.98 -16.64
CA SER A 252 -8.33 10.48 -17.60
C SER A 252 -8.66 10.09 -19.05
N PHE A 253 -9.39 8.97 -19.23
CA PHE A 253 -9.86 8.42 -20.50
C PHE A 253 -11.10 7.56 -20.26
N ASP A 254 -11.75 7.16 -21.35
CA ASP A 254 -12.95 6.32 -21.33
C ASP A 254 -12.70 4.86 -20.84
N GLU A 255 -13.75 4.08 -20.74
CA GLU A 255 -13.76 2.64 -20.46
C GLU A 255 -13.28 2.24 -19.06
N VAL A 256 -13.30 3.18 -18.07
CA VAL A 256 -12.81 2.93 -16.71
C VAL A 256 -13.47 1.70 -16.08
N PHE A 257 -14.80 1.58 -16.20
CA PHE A 257 -15.63 0.49 -15.64
C PHE A 257 -16.28 -0.39 -16.72
N GLU A 258 -15.77 -0.38 -17.94
CA GLU A 258 -16.33 -1.22 -19.00
C GLU A 258 -16.23 -2.70 -18.64
N GLY A 259 -17.30 -3.45 -18.85
CA GLY A 259 -17.40 -4.87 -18.46
C GLY A 259 -17.69 -5.10 -16.97
N PHE A 260 -18.06 -4.05 -16.21
CA PHE A 260 -18.66 -4.20 -14.88
C PHE A 260 -20.09 -4.74 -14.99
N ASN A 261 -20.46 -5.64 -14.06
CA ASN A 261 -21.85 -6.11 -13.95
C ASN A 261 -22.66 -5.28 -12.94
N CYS A 262 -21.98 -4.47 -12.12
CA CYS A 262 -22.64 -3.61 -11.14
C CYS A 262 -23.08 -2.30 -11.77
N THR A 263 -24.36 -1.96 -11.60
CA THR A 263 -24.96 -0.70 -12.09
C THR A 263 -25.26 0.29 -10.98
N THR A 264 -24.89 -0.03 -9.74
CA THR A 264 -25.18 0.81 -8.56
C THR A 264 -23.89 1.38 -7.98
N LEU A 265 -23.85 2.70 -7.84
CA LEU A 265 -22.82 3.45 -7.13
C LEU A 265 -23.42 3.96 -5.80
N THR A 266 -22.72 3.71 -4.71
CA THR A 266 -23.02 4.29 -3.40
C THR A 266 -22.06 5.44 -3.12
N VAL A 267 -22.60 6.61 -2.79
CA VAL A 267 -21.82 7.82 -2.48
C VAL A 267 -22.15 8.30 -1.07
N LEU A 268 -21.35 9.24 -0.59
CA LEU A 268 -21.60 9.89 0.69
C LEU A 268 -22.88 10.74 0.65
N CYS A 269 -23.39 11.04 1.83
CA CYS A 269 -24.57 11.91 2.00
C CYS A 269 -24.39 13.23 1.28
N HIS A 270 -25.44 13.70 0.62
CA HIS A 270 -25.50 14.95 -0.18
C HIS A 270 -24.59 14.99 -1.42
N CYS A 271 -23.95 13.87 -1.81
CA CYS A 271 -23.03 13.83 -2.94
C CYS A 271 -23.71 13.39 -4.27
N ILE A 272 -24.94 12.89 -4.26
CA ILE A 272 -25.65 12.46 -5.50
C ILE A 272 -25.58 13.51 -6.62
N PRO A 273 -25.89 14.81 -6.39
CA PRO A 273 -25.88 15.79 -7.47
C PRO A 273 -24.51 15.96 -8.14
N ALA A 274 -23.42 15.86 -7.36
CA ALA A 274 -22.05 15.97 -7.88
C ALA A 274 -21.75 14.79 -8.83
N TYR A 275 -22.09 13.56 -8.42
CA TYR A 275 -21.85 12.36 -9.22
C TYR A 275 -22.78 12.26 -10.43
N GLN A 276 -24.04 12.70 -10.32
CA GLN A 276 -24.99 12.75 -11.46
C GLN A 276 -24.56 13.76 -12.53
N ASN A 277 -23.86 14.82 -12.17
CA ASN A 277 -23.37 15.84 -13.10
C ASN A 277 -21.94 15.56 -13.58
N SER A 278 -21.41 14.37 -13.35
CA SER A 278 -20.07 13.93 -13.75
C SER A 278 -20.14 12.71 -14.68
N GLU A 279 -19.03 12.30 -15.26
CA GLU A 279 -18.90 11.12 -16.13
C GLU A 279 -19.29 9.79 -15.43
N TRP A 280 -19.42 9.79 -14.10
CA TRP A 280 -19.80 8.61 -13.33
C TRP A 280 -21.22 8.09 -13.68
N HIS A 281 -22.15 8.99 -14.06
CA HIS A 281 -23.51 8.59 -14.42
C HIS A 281 -23.55 7.74 -15.70
N ASP A 282 -22.54 7.80 -16.56
CA ASP A 282 -22.46 7.00 -17.78
C ASP A 282 -22.23 5.51 -17.47
N TYR A 283 -21.63 5.20 -16.32
CA TYR A 283 -21.33 3.83 -15.89
C TYR A 283 -22.35 3.27 -14.89
N PHE A 284 -22.99 4.14 -14.09
CA PHE A 284 -23.86 3.70 -13.00
C PHE A 284 -25.27 4.24 -13.18
N ALA A 285 -26.19 3.35 -13.59
CA ALA A 285 -27.61 3.70 -13.82
C ALA A 285 -28.32 4.13 -12.51
N THR A 286 -27.82 3.70 -11.36
CA THR A 286 -28.36 4.01 -10.04
C THR A 286 -27.26 4.58 -9.15
N ILE A 287 -27.46 5.81 -8.67
CA ILE A 287 -26.59 6.43 -7.68
C ILE A 287 -27.40 6.62 -6.40
N ILE A 288 -26.96 6.01 -5.31
CA ILE A 288 -27.61 6.06 -4.00
C ILE A 288 -26.70 6.70 -2.94
N GLU A 289 -27.28 7.28 -1.93
CA GLU A 289 -26.54 7.81 -0.79
C GLU A 289 -26.49 6.81 0.36
N ASN A 290 -25.36 6.72 1.01
CA ASN A 290 -25.26 6.11 2.31
C ASN A 290 -25.00 7.19 3.38
N CYS A 291 -26.10 7.67 3.97
CA CYS A 291 -26.04 8.63 5.07
C CYS A 291 -25.75 7.98 6.44
N ASN A 292 -25.67 6.63 6.48
CA ASN A 292 -25.36 5.90 7.71
C ASN A 292 -23.85 5.60 7.83
N THR A 293 -23.06 5.82 6.79
CA THR A 293 -21.60 5.80 6.93
C THR A 293 -21.18 7.03 7.71
N ILE A 294 -20.72 6.79 8.92
CA ILE A 294 -20.03 7.78 9.74
C ILE A 294 -18.72 8.12 9.02
N THR A 295 -18.76 9.10 8.12
CA THR A 295 -17.54 9.66 7.55
C THR A 295 -16.79 10.38 8.66
N GLN A 296 -15.61 9.91 8.97
CA GLN A 296 -14.67 10.70 9.75
C GLN A 296 -14.23 11.85 8.85
N LEU A 297 -14.82 13.03 9.07
CA LEU A 297 -14.46 14.26 8.36
C LEU A 297 -13.01 14.65 8.67
N ASP A 298 -12.39 15.41 7.78
CA ASP A 298 -11.05 15.98 8.01
C ASP A 298 -11.05 16.72 9.36
N GLU A 299 -10.00 16.50 10.13
CA GLU A 299 -9.82 17.20 11.42
C GLU A 299 -9.88 18.72 11.30
N LYS A 300 -9.69 19.28 10.11
CA LYS A 300 -9.81 20.72 9.83
C LYS A 300 -11.25 21.25 9.86
N MET A 301 -12.26 20.37 9.74
CA MET A 301 -13.66 20.78 9.70
C MET A 301 -14.24 21.09 11.08
N ALA A 302 -13.52 20.86 12.16
CA ALA A 302 -13.86 21.28 13.50
C ALA A 302 -12.64 21.78 14.25
N THR A 303 -12.84 22.78 15.09
CA THR A 303 -11.82 23.28 16.02
C THR A 303 -12.27 23.06 17.46
N VAL A 304 -11.33 22.76 18.35
CA VAL A 304 -11.56 22.60 19.78
C VAL A 304 -10.46 23.36 20.52
N TYR A 305 -10.85 24.37 21.26
CA TYR A 305 -9.91 25.23 21.98
C TYR A 305 -10.47 25.75 23.30
N PRO A 306 -9.60 26.07 24.29
CA PRO A 306 -8.18 25.77 24.30
C PRO A 306 -7.90 24.28 24.40
N ASN A 307 -6.82 23.80 23.76
CA ASN A 307 -6.33 22.43 23.90
C ASN A 307 -4.79 22.45 23.91
N PRO A 308 -4.13 22.13 25.03
CA PRO A 308 -4.65 21.62 26.30
C PRO A 308 -5.52 22.62 27.11
N THR A 309 -6.43 22.08 27.90
CA THR A 309 -7.33 22.85 28.76
C THR A 309 -7.18 22.49 30.26
N SER A 310 -7.57 23.40 31.14
CA SER A 310 -7.79 23.12 32.57
C SER A 310 -9.24 23.47 33.01
N GLY A 311 -10.15 23.65 32.05
CA GLY A 311 -11.53 24.05 32.29
C GLY A 311 -12.36 23.99 31.01
N PRO A 312 -13.16 25.02 30.72
CA PRO A 312 -14.04 25.01 29.57
C PRO A 312 -13.26 24.99 28.23
N ILE A 313 -13.84 24.28 27.27
CA ILE A 313 -13.44 24.31 25.87
C ILE A 313 -14.58 24.82 25.00
N ARG A 314 -14.24 25.37 23.86
CA ARG A 314 -15.18 25.70 22.80
C ARG A 314 -14.92 24.81 21.59
N ILE A 315 -15.98 24.22 21.10
CA ILE A 315 -16.02 23.37 19.91
C ILE A 315 -16.68 24.19 18.81
N GLU A 316 -16.06 24.32 17.66
CA GLU A 316 -16.62 24.99 16.49
C GLU A 316 -16.60 24.05 15.31
N ALA A 317 -17.74 23.88 14.65
CA ALA A 317 -17.92 23.14 13.40
C ALA A 317 -19.22 23.62 12.74
N GLU A 318 -19.33 23.49 11.44
CA GLU A 318 -20.57 23.79 10.74
C GLU A 318 -21.66 22.75 11.04
N ASN A 319 -22.89 23.20 11.28
CA ASN A 319 -24.08 22.34 11.44
C ASN A 319 -23.93 21.21 12.48
N ILE A 320 -23.50 21.51 13.70
CA ILE A 320 -23.39 20.54 14.79
C ILE A 320 -24.78 19.96 15.09
N GLU A 321 -24.91 18.64 15.17
CA GLU A 321 -26.12 17.90 15.54
C GLU A 321 -26.01 17.23 16.92
N ALA A 322 -24.81 16.72 17.26
CA ALA A 322 -24.56 16.10 18.55
C ALA A 322 -23.09 16.19 18.96
N ILE A 323 -22.85 16.19 20.27
CA ILE A 323 -21.52 16.10 20.89
C ILE A 323 -21.49 14.90 21.81
N SER A 324 -20.48 14.07 21.72
CA SER A 324 -20.19 12.99 22.68
C SER A 324 -18.74 13.06 23.13
N ILE A 325 -18.50 12.82 24.41
CA ILE A 325 -17.17 12.87 25.03
C ILE A 325 -16.87 11.52 25.67
N TYR A 326 -15.67 11.01 25.45
CA TYR A 326 -15.21 9.72 25.95
C TYR A 326 -13.86 9.87 26.65
N ASN A 327 -13.60 9.03 27.68
CA ASN A 327 -12.26 8.87 28.20
C ASN A 327 -11.42 7.97 27.27
N MET A 328 -10.12 7.80 27.57
CA MET A 328 -9.21 6.97 26.76
C MET A 328 -9.49 5.47 26.84
N LEU A 329 -10.37 5.02 27.76
CA LEU A 329 -10.84 3.64 27.85
C LEU A 329 -12.08 3.38 26.96
N GLY A 330 -12.61 4.44 26.30
CA GLY A 330 -13.80 4.37 25.45
C GLY A 330 -15.12 4.50 26.21
N GLU A 331 -15.10 4.81 27.51
CA GLU A 331 -16.31 5.06 28.28
C GLU A 331 -16.88 6.43 27.93
N LYS A 332 -18.18 6.48 27.64
CA LYS A 332 -18.90 7.71 27.31
C LYS A 332 -19.18 8.50 28.60
N LEU A 333 -18.60 9.69 28.66
CA LEU A 333 -18.75 10.58 29.82
C LEU A 333 -19.88 11.61 29.64
N PHE A 334 -20.14 12.00 28.40
CA PHE A 334 -21.12 13.01 28.05
C PHE A 334 -21.70 12.77 26.67
N GLU A 335 -22.99 13.08 26.50
CA GLU A 335 -23.63 13.11 25.18
C GLU A 335 -24.78 14.13 25.22
N THR A 336 -24.91 14.92 24.17
CA THR A 336 -26.01 15.83 23.97
C THR A 336 -26.32 16.05 22.50
N SER A 337 -27.58 16.29 22.18
CA SER A 337 -27.94 16.90 20.89
C SER A 337 -27.63 18.38 20.97
N ALA A 338 -27.04 18.91 19.91
CA ALA A 338 -26.70 20.33 19.80
C ALA A 338 -27.19 20.83 18.42
N SER A 339 -27.37 22.13 18.29
CA SER A 339 -27.75 22.76 17.03
C SER A 339 -27.00 24.08 16.89
N GLY A 340 -26.43 24.33 15.71
CA GLY A 340 -25.63 25.52 15.42
C GLY A 340 -24.20 25.20 15.07
N ASN A 341 -23.33 26.21 15.17
CA ASN A 341 -21.94 26.11 14.72
C ASN A 341 -20.93 26.13 15.88
N SER A 342 -21.40 26.18 17.13
CA SER A 342 -20.50 26.13 18.28
C SER A 342 -21.17 25.46 19.48
N PHE A 343 -20.35 24.83 20.34
CA PHE A 343 -20.75 24.18 21.59
C PHE A 343 -19.66 24.40 22.64
N GLU A 344 -20.04 24.59 23.91
CA GLU A 344 -19.08 24.71 24.99
C GLU A 344 -19.24 23.57 25.98
N TYR A 345 -18.11 23.06 26.49
CA TYR A 345 -18.07 22.01 27.49
C TYR A 345 -16.98 22.29 28.52
N ASP A 346 -17.28 22.09 29.81
CA ASP A 346 -16.35 22.34 30.91
C ASP A 346 -15.72 21.04 31.40
N PHE A 347 -14.40 20.93 31.22
CA PHE A 347 -13.58 19.82 31.69
C PHE A 347 -13.12 19.99 33.18
N SER A 348 -13.45 21.08 33.85
CA SER A 348 -13.04 21.32 35.24
C SER A 348 -13.37 20.18 36.23
N PRO A 349 -14.48 19.41 36.06
CA PRO A 349 -14.78 18.27 36.91
C PRO A 349 -14.00 17.00 36.60
N HIS A 350 -13.25 16.97 35.48
CA HIS A 350 -12.59 15.77 34.97
C HIS A 350 -11.13 15.69 35.40
N GLU A 351 -10.60 14.47 35.50
CA GLU A 351 -9.23 14.22 35.85
C GLU A 351 -8.27 14.66 34.75
N VAL A 352 -7.01 14.91 35.11
CA VAL A 352 -5.91 15.18 34.15
C VAL A 352 -5.73 13.99 33.25
N GLY A 353 -5.73 14.21 31.94
CA GLY A 353 -5.60 13.11 30.97
C GLY A 353 -6.10 13.45 29.57
N GLY A 354 -6.12 12.43 28.73
CA GLY A 354 -6.63 12.51 27.37
C GLY A 354 -8.13 12.18 27.29
N TYR A 355 -8.84 12.90 26.44
CA TYR A 355 -10.26 12.68 26.16
C TYR A 355 -10.50 12.72 24.65
N ILE A 356 -11.53 12.04 24.20
CA ILE A 356 -11.99 12.03 22.83
C ILE A 356 -13.30 12.79 22.74
N VAL A 357 -13.34 13.84 21.95
CA VAL A 357 -14.55 14.60 21.61
C VAL A 357 -14.99 14.18 20.21
N LYS A 358 -16.18 13.60 20.13
CA LYS A 358 -16.85 13.21 18.90
C LYS A 358 -17.91 14.26 18.58
N ILE A 359 -17.77 14.91 17.43
CA ILE A 359 -18.60 16.00 16.94
C ILE A 359 -19.38 15.47 15.75
N GLN A 360 -20.67 15.30 15.90
CA GLN A 360 -21.56 14.92 14.81
C GLN A 360 -22.10 16.19 14.16
N THR A 361 -21.95 16.30 12.86
CA THR A 361 -22.48 17.37 12.01
C THR A 361 -23.42 16.78 10.96
N LYS A 362 -24.11 17.61 10.18
CA LYS A 362 -24.88 17.13 9.01
C LYS A 362 -24.04 16.45 7.95
N GLU A 363 -22.75 16.79 7.87
CA GLU A 363 -21.83 16.27 6.86
C GLU A 363 -21.08 15.01 7.32
N GLY A 364 -21.11 14.67 8.63
CA GLY A 364 -20.46 13.50 9.19
C GLY A 364 -19.91 13.72 10.60
N ILE A 365 -18.93 12.91 10.99
CA ILE A 365 -18.36 12.96 12.34
C ILE A 365 -16.90 13.41 12.26
N VAL A 366 -16.55 14.39 13.13
CA VAL A 366 -15.17 14.77 13.43
C VAL A 366 -14.82 14.25 14.80
N THR A 367 -13.63 13.68 14.96
CA THR A 367 -13.10 13.26 16.26
C THR A 367 -11.89 14.11 16.62
N LYS A 368 -11.90 14.70 17.81
CA LYS A 368 -10.80 15.51 18.34
C LYS A 368 -10.29 14.94 19.65
N ARG A 369 -8.98 14.96 19.83
CA ARG A 369 -8.35 14.64 21.10
C ARG A 369 -8.18 15.93 21.91
N VAL A 370 -8.62 15.91 23.17
CA VAL A 370 -8.46 17.00 24.12
C VAL A 370 -7.56 16.53 25.26
N MET A 371 -6.60 17.36 25.65
CA MET A 371 -5.72 17.12 26.77
C MET A 371 -6.13 18.03 27.92
N VAL A 372 -6.55 17.42 29.05
CA VAL A 372 -6.84 18.13 30.30
C VAL A 372 -5.57 18.14 31.12
N LYS A 373 -5.17 19.31 31.61
CA LYS A 373 -3.99 19.54 32.46
C LYS A 373 -4.42 20.12 33.84
N ASP A 374 -3.51 20.04 34.80
CA ASP A 374 -3.69 20.73 36.07
C ASP A 374 -3.88 22.25 35.90
N ARG A 375 -4.58 22.85 36.84
CA ARG A 375 -4.83 24.30 36.92
C ARG A 375 -3.56 25.08 37.19
#